data_ba821b0459b5d77da85090cbe0308915
#
_entry.id   ba821b0459b5d77da85090cbe0308915
#
_cell.length_a   1.000
_cell.length_b   1.000
_cell.length_c   1.000
_cell.angle_alpha   90.00
_cell.angle_beta   90.00
_cell.angle_gamma   90.00
#
_symmetry.space_group_name_H-M   'P 1'
#
loop_
_entity.id
_entity.type
_entity.pdbx_description
1 polymer ?
#
loop_
_entity_poly.entity_id
_entity_poly.type
_entity_poly.pdbx_seq_one_letter_code
_entity_poly.pdbx_strand_id
1 'polypeptide(L)'
;GQMTLNDEQANKVGGLFNLNENEIKWLKVVPYKGSLPTAVPSDPLIYRLYEVISVYGLTIKELIHEEFGDGIMSAIDFSMDIQRENNPAGDRVNILLSGKFLPYKTF
;
A
#
# COMPACT_ATOMS: atom_id res chain seq x y z
N GLY A 1 14.08 6.46 4.42
CA GLY A 1 13.37 5.85 3.82
C GLY A 1 13.18 4.68 3.90
N GLN A 2 13.01 3.98 3.91
CA GLN A 2 12.70 3.48 4.04
C GLN A 2 11.76 2.79 3.45
N MET A 3 11.10 2.07 3.65
CA MET A 3 10.46 1.41 3.01
C MET A 3 10.58 1.83 1.88
N THR A 4 10.35 2.34 1.40
CA THR A 4 10.52 2.64 0.18
C THR A 4 10.19 4.03 -0.07
N LEU A 5 9.65 4.74 0.88
CA LEU A 5 9.44 6.14 0.73
C LEU A 5 10.64 6.87 1.31
N ASN A 6 11.22 7.77 0.56
CA ASN A 6 12.27 8.61 1.09
C ASN A 6 11.62 9.85 1.70
N ASP A 7 12.42 10.74 2.25
CA ASP A 7 11.89 11.91 2.94
C ASP A 7 11.06 12.78 2.01
N GLU A 8 11.54 12.94 0.82
CA GLU A 8 10.84 13.79 -0.13
C GLU A 8 9.51 13.21 -0.51
N GLN A 9 9.45 11.92 -0.74
CA GLN A 9 8.20 11.27 -1.09
C GLN A 9 7.23 11.31 0.07
N ALA A 10 7.71 11.09 1.28
CA ALA A 10 6.85 11.14 2.44
C ALA A 10 6.28 12.54 2.63
N ASN A 11 7.11 13.56 2.43
CA ASN A 11 6.63 14.92 2.57
C ASN A 11 5.62 15.27 1.49
N LYS A 12 5.85 14.77 0.29
CA LYS A 12 4.93 15.03 -0.80
C LYS A 12 3.58 14.39 -0.51
N VAL A 13 3.58 13.17 -0.03
CA VAL A 13 2.34 12.50 0.32
C VAL A 13 1.65 13.26 1.44
N GLY A 14 2.39 13.66 2.45
CA GLY A 14 1.81 14.42 3.54
C GLY A 14 1.21 15.72 3.08
N GLY A 15 1.91 16.42 2.17
CA GLY A 15 1.39 17.66 1.64
C GLY A 15 0.13 17.45 0.85
N LEU A 16 0.07 16.37 0.08
CA LEU A 16 -1.10 16.09 -0.73
C LEU A 16 -2.31 15.76 0.14
N PHE A 17 -2.10 15.05 1.23
CA PHE A 17 -3.19 14.60 2.05
C PHE A 17 -3.30 15.28 3.39
N ASN A 18 -2.52 16.30 3.61
CA ASN A 18 -2.52 16.99 4.88
C ASN A 18 -2.26 16.07 6.04
N LEU A 19 -1.33 15.18 5.89
CA LEU A 19 -0.95 14.30 6.97
C LEU A 19 -0.12 15.09 7.98
N ASN A 20 -0.26 14.75 9.23
CA ASN A 20 0.55 15.42 10.23
C ASN A 20 1.93 14.77 10.24
N GLU A 21 2.83 15.36 11.02
CA GLU A 21 4.19 14.90 11.02
C GLU A 21 4.37 13.48 11.47
N ASN A 22 3.55 13.03 12.38
CA ASN A 22 3.62 11.66 12.83
C ASN A 22 3.23 10.69 11.73
N GLU A 23 2.26 11.06 10.93
CA GLU A 23 1.84 10.20 9.85
C GLU A 23 2.88 10.12 8.76
N ILE A 24 3.55 11.24 8.48
CA ILE A 24 4.64 11.23 7.53
C ILE A 24 5.75 10.33 8.03
N LYS A 25 6.06 10.42 9.32
CA LYS A 25 7.07 9.60 9.89
C LYS A 25 6.71 8.13 9.79
N TRP A 26 5.44 7.80 10.00
CA TRP A 26 4.98 6.43 9.90
C TRP A 26 5.17 5.90 8.50
N LEU A 27 4.90 6.70 7.49
CA LEU A 27 5.09 6.27 6.11
C LEU A 27 6.54 5.99 5.77
N LYS A 28 7.45 6.61 6.50
CA LYS A 28 8.86 6.39 6.25
C LYS A 28 9.44 5.22 7.01
N VAL A 29 8.68 4.67 7.94
CA VAL A 29 9.20 3.56 8.72
C VAL A 29 9.40 2.38 7.82
N VAL A 30 10.57 1.81 7.89
CA VAL A 30 10.89 0.68 7.09
C VAL A 30 10.25 -0.55 7.64
N PRO A 31 9.59 -1.27 6.88
CA PRO A 31 9.01 -2.48 7.36
C PRO A 31 10.12 -3.39 7.51
N TYR A 32 10.18 -4.26 8.52
CA TYR A 32 11.12 -4.98 8.60
C TYR A 32 11.19 -6.05 7.91
N LYS A 33 12.11 -6.52 7.58
CA LYS A 33 12.46 -7.29 6.69
C LYS A 33 12.12 -8.57 6.89
N GLY A 34 11.20 -8.98 6.25
CA GLY A 34 10.87 -10.31 6.22
C GLY A 34 10.47 -10.88 7.52
N SER A 35 10.31 -10.09 8.46
CA SER A 35 10.03 -10.66 9.66
C SER A 35 8.63 -10.55 10.03
N LEU A 36 7.76 -10.43 9.12
CA LEU A 36 6.36 -10.50 9.45
C LEU A 36 6.03 -11.90 9.89
N PRO A 37 5.22 -12.02 10.90
CA PRO A 37 4.80 -13.32 11.33
C PRO A 37 4.01 -13.99 10.24
N THR A 38 4.08 -15.29 10.17
CA THR A 38 3.30 -16.02 9.20
C THR A 38 1.84 -16.02 9.55
N ALA A 39 1.51 -15.84 10.81
CA ALA A 39 0.13 -15.81 11.22
C ALA A 39 -0.45 -14.42 10.98
N VAL A 40 -1.74 -14.37 10.79
CA VAL A 40 -2.40 -13.09 10.62
C VAL A 40 -2.27 -12.32 11.92
N PRO A 41 -1.88 -11.06 11.86
CA PRO A 41 -1.71 -10.28 13.08
C PRO A 41 -3.02 -10.09 13.81
N SER A 42 -2.94 -9.91 15.11
CA SER A 42 -4.13 -9.69 15.90
C SER A 42 -4.55 -8.23 15.91
N ASP A 43 -3.74 -7.33 15.41
CA ASP A 43 -4.12 -5.93 15.34
C ASP A 43 -5.35 -5.77 14.46
N PRO A 44 -6.41 -5.14 14.96
CA PRO A 44 -7.66 -5.09 14.19
C PRO A 44 -7.55 -4.41 12.84
N LEU A 45 -6.77 -3.35 12.74
CA LEU A 45 -6.64 -2.65 11.48
C LEU A 45 -5.85 -3.47 10.47
N ILE A 46 -4.74 -4.01 10.90
CA ILE A 46 -3.91 -4.81 10.01
C ILE A 46 -4.65 -6.05 9.59
N TYR A 47 -5.40 -6.64 10.50
CA TYR A 47 -6.20 -7.81 10.17
C TYR A 47 -7.22 -7.48 9.08
N ARG A 48 -7.81 -6.31 9.11
CA ARG A 48 -8.77 -5.92 8.08
C ARG A 48 -8.09 -5.76 6.72
N LEU A 49 -6.85 -5.27 6.71
CA LEU A 49 -6.13 -5.16 5.45
C LEU A 49 -5.81 -6.54 4.88
N TYR A 50 -5.49 -7.50 5.75
CA TYR A 50 -5.31 -8.86 5.30
C TYR A 50 -6.63 -9.40 4.73
N GLU A 51 -7.74 -9.07 5.34
CA GLU A 51 -9.02 -9.51 4.84
C GLU A 51 -9.30 -8.97 3.45
N VAL A 52 -8.95 -7.74 3.19
CA VAL A 52 -9.16 -7.15 1.87
C VAL A 52 -8.42 -7.97 0.82
N ILE A 53 -7.17 -8.29 1.10
CA ILE A 53 -6.39 -9.07 0.14
C ILE A 53 -6.91 -10.50 0.05
N SER A 54 -7.31 -11.06 1.16
CA SER A 54 -7.81 -12.42 1.17
C SER A 54 -9.11 -12.54 0.35
N VAL A 55 -9.98 -11.57 0.49
CA VAL A 55 -11.28 -11.62 -0.17
C VAL A 55 -11.18 -11.19 -1.64
N TYR A 56 -10.42 -10.15 -1.91
CA TYR A 56 -10.41 -9.57 -3.24
C TYR A 56 -9.15 -9.83 -4.05
N GLY A 57 -8.20 -10.54 -3.47
CA GLY A 57 -6.89 -10.70 -4.11
C GLY A 57 -6.96 -11.31 -5.50
N LEU A 58 -7.78 -12.35 -5.68
CA LEU A 58 -7.88 -12.97 -6.97
C LEU A 58 -8.47 -12.03 -8.01
N THR A 59 -9.48 -11.27 -7.62
CA THR A 59 -10.09 -10.31 -8.54
C THR A 59 -9.09 -9.22 -8.90
N ILE A 60 -8.33 -8.74 -7.91
CA ILE A 60 -7.32 -7.73 -8.17
C ILE A 60 -6.29 -8.27 -9.14
N LYS A 61 -5.85 -9.51 -8.92
CA LYS A 61 -4.88 -10.13 -9.79
C LYS A 61 -5.41 -10.23 -11.22
N GLU A 62 -6.63 -10.65 -11.37
CA GLU A 62 -7.20 -10.80 -12.70
C GLU A 62 -7.33 -9.47 -13.42
N LEU A 63 -7.72 -8.43 -12.70
CA LEU A 63 -7.84 -7.12 -13.31
C LEU A 63 -6.49 -6.57 -13.72
N ILE A 64 -5.48 -6.81 -12.91
CA ILE A 64 -4.13 -6.35 -13.26
C ILE A 64 -3.63 -7.11 -14.49
N HIS A 65 -3.84 -8.41 -14.53
CA HIS A 65 -3.36 -9.19 -15.66
C HIS A 65 -4.13 -8.84 -16.94
N GLU A 66 -5.38 -8.46 -16.78
CA GLU A 66 -6.15 -8.07 -17.94
C GLU A 66 -5.65 -6.75 -18.53
N GLU A 67 -5.28 -5.82 -17.68
CA GLU A 67 -4.84 -4.52 -18.14
C GLU A 67 -3.36 -4.50 -18.52
N PHE A 68 -2.52 -5.18 -17.77
CA PHE A 68 -1.08 -5.09 -17.94
C PHE A 68 -0.41 -6.33 -18.50
N GLY A 69 -1.09 -7.44 -18.51
CA GLY A 69 -0.47 -8.71 -18.85
C GLY A 69 0.02 -9.40 -17.59
N ASP A 70 0.69 -10.53 -17.77
CA ASP A 70 1.15 -11.32 -16.65
C ASP A 70 2.37 -10.70 -16.01
N GLY A 71 2.32 -10.52 -14.74
CA GLY A 71 3.41 -9.90 -14.01
C GLY A 71 3.00 -9.56 -12.59
N ILE A 72 3.76 -8.70 -11.97
CA ILE A 72 3.52 -8.30 -10.60
C ILE A 72 3.61 -6.79 -10.48
N MET A 73 3.10 -6.29 -9.36
CA MET A 73 3.32 -4.91 -8.97
C MET A 73 4.46 -4.91 -7.98
N SER A 74 5.49 -4.13 -8.22
CA SER A 74 6.64 -4.08 -7.34
C SER A 74 6.23 -3.53 -5.97
N ALA A 75 6.81 -4.08 -4.94
CA ALA A 75 6.66 -3.54 -3.60
C ALA A 75 7.91 -2.77 -3.18
N ILE A 76 8.85 -2.64 -4.10
CA ILE A 76 10.08 -1.90 -3.83
C ILE A 76 10.07 -0.59 -4.57
N ASP A 77 9.80 -0.63 -5.88
CA ASP A 77 9.59 0.58 -6.65
C ASP A 77 8.10 0.89 -6.45
N PHE A 78 7.80 1.55 -5.36
CA PHE A 78 6.45 1.58 -4.83
C PHE A 78 6.20 2.84 -4.01
N SER A 79 5.00 3.34 -4.09
CA SER A 79 4.59 4.43 -3.23
C SER A 79 3.15 4.20 -2.78
N MET A 80 2.78 4.85 -1.71
CA MET A 80 1.46 4.66 -1.15
C MET A 80 0.96 5.99 -0.62
N ASP A 81 -0.28 6.30 -0.92
CA ASP A 81 -0.93 7.50 -0.41
C ASP A 81 -2.10 7.11 0.45
N ILE A 82 -2.27 7.79 1.56
CA ILE A 82 -3.39 7.55 2.46
C ILE A 82 -4.16 8.84 2.61
N GLN A 83 -5.44 8.77 2.38
CA GLN A 83 -6.26 9.96 2.40
C GLN A 83 -7.57 9.71 3.13
N ARG A 84 -8.04 10.72 3.84
CA ARG A 84 -9.34 10.66 4.45
C ARG A 84 -10.37 11.18 3.47
N GLU A 85 -11.47 10.47 3.37
CA GLU A 85 -12.58 10.94 2.59
C GLU A 85 -13.71 11.24 3.57
N ASN A 86 -14.12 12.49 3.65
CA ASN A 86 -15.18 12.88 4.57
C ASN A 86 -16.51 12.34 4.08
N ASN A 87 -17.26 11.79 5.00
CA ASN A 87 -18.54 11.22 4.64
C ASN A 87 -19.48 11.35 5.84
N PRO A 88 -20.69 11.85 5.64
CA PRO A 88 -21.62 12.04 6.78
C PRO A 88 -21.94 10.76 7.52
N ALA A 89 -21.86 9.63 6.86
CA ALA A 89 -22.13 8.35 7.49
C ALA A 89 -20.91 7.76 8.16
N GLY A 90 -19.78 8.47 8.14
CA GLY A 90 -18.54 7.99 8.72
C GLY A 90 -17.42 8.16 7.69
N ASP A 91 -16.33 8.75 8.10
CA ASP A 91 -15.23 9.01 7.18
C ASP A 91 -14.65 7.72 6.64
N ARG A 92 -14.13 7.80 5.44
CA ARG A 92 -13.55 6.63 4.78
C ARG A 92 -12.05 6.79 4.65
N VAL A 93 -11.36 5.66 4.67
CA VAL A 93 -9.93 5.62 4.44
C VAL A 93 -9.70 5.22 3.00
N ASN A 94 -8.95 6.05 2.28
CA ASN A 94 -8.57 5.72 0.91
C ASN A 94 -7.09 5.46 0.88
N ILE A 95 -6.71 4.34 0.29
CA ILE A 95 -5.30 3.98 0.18
C ILE A 95 -5.00 3.74 -1.29
N LEU A 96 -4.04 4.46 -1.80
CA LEU A 96 -3.60 4.29 -3.17
C LEU A 96 -2.25 3.61 -3.16
N LEU A 97 -2.16 2.47 -3.79
CA LEU A 97 -0.92 1.74 -3.89
C LEU A 97 -0.41 1.88 -5.32
N SER A 98 0.79 2.35 -5.48
CA SER A 98 1.35 2.56 -6.80
C SER A 98 2.69 1.86 -6.88
N GLY A 99 2.76 0.81 -7.63
CA GLY A 99 4.00 0.06 -7.79
C GLY A 99 4.28 -0.18 -9.26
N LYS A 100 5.55 -0.23 -9.60
CA LYS A 100 5.94 -0.45 -10.97
C LYS A 100 5.53 -1.84 -11.42
N PHE A 101 4.95 -1.94 -12.59
CA PHE A 101 4.59 -3.24 -13.12
C PHE A 101 5.83 -3.94 -13.64
N LEU A 102 5.99 -5.18 -13.24
CA LEU A 102 7.13 -5.99 -13.66
C LEU A 102 6.58 -7.22 -14.37
N PRO A 103 6.65 -7.25 -15.70
CA PRO A 103 6.10 -8.39 -16.42
C PRO A 103 6.96 -9.62 -16.23
N TYR A 104 6.31 -10.76 -16.23
CA TYR A 104 7.06 -12.00 -16.22
C TYR A 104 7.74 -12.11 -17.58
N LYS A 105 9.04 -12.40 -17.55
CA LYS A 105 9.68 -12.47 -18.79
C LYS A 105 9.49 -13.77 -19.41
N THR A 106 9.28 -13.77 -20.67
CA THR A 106 9.21 -15.03 -21.36
C THR A 106 10.21 -14.93 -22.43
N PHE A 107 10.98 -15.87 -22.57
CA PHE A 107 12.00 -15.84 -23.59
C PHE A 107 11.94 -17.04 -24.45
#